data_5706a8e21cb7504ccca75869bb198992
#
_entry.id   5706a8e21cb7504ccca75869bb198992
#
_cell.length_a   1.000
_cell.length_b   1.000
_cell.length_c   1.000
_cell.angle_alpha   90.00
_cell.angle_beta   90.00
_cell.angle_gamma   90.00
#
_symmetry.space_group_name_H-M   'P 1'
#
loop_
_entity.id
_entity.type
_entity.pdbx_description
1 polymer ?
#
loop_
_entity_poly.entity_id
_entity_poly.type
_entity_poly.pdbx_seq_one_letter_code
_entity_poly.pdbx_strand_id
1 'polypeptide(L)'
;MKNDFRDYAVKHLGMNGLALDQYNTITSSYINPTIIEERQLNVAQMDVFSRLMMDRIIFLGTQIDDYTANVIQAQLLYLDSAEPGKDVSIYINSPGGSVYAGLGIYDTMQIIQSNVATICTGMAEAAAFLAFTSS
;
A
#
# COMPACT_ATOMS: atom_id res chain seq x y z
N MET A 1 11.75 -19.50 12.18
CA MET A 1 11.57 -18.37 11.27
C MET A 1 11.53 -17.01 11.97
N LYS A 2 10.68 -16.82 12.98
CA LYS A 2 10.68 -15.55 13.77
C LYS A 2 12.01 -15.27 14.47
N ASN A 3 12.66 -16.28 14.99
CA ASN A 3 13.95 -16.12 15.68
C ASN A 3 15.09 -15.80 14.71
N ASP A 4 15.07 -16.39 13.52
CA ASP A 4 16.10 -16.15 12.50
C ASP A 4 16.08 -14.70 11.99
N PHE A 5 14.87 -14.15 11.76
CA PHE A 5 14.72 -12.75 11.35
C PHE A 5 15.18 -11.80 12.45
N ARG A 6 14.79 -12.08 13.71
CA ARG A 6 15.20 -11.27 14.85
C ARG A 6 16.73 -11.26 15.02
N ASP A 7 17.35 -12.43 14.97
CA ASP A 7 18.78 -12.57 15.06
C ASP A 7 19.52 -11.87 13.92
N TYR A 8 19.00 -11.98 12.72
CA TYR A 8 19.54 -11.27 11.55
C TYR A 8 19.43 -9.76 11.72
N ALA A 9 18.26 -9.25 12.11
CA ALA A 9 18.02 -7.82 12.28
C ALA A 9 18.92 -7.21 13.36
N VAL A 10 19.07 -7.89 14.49
CA VAL A 10 19.91 -7.42 15.60
C VAL A 10 21.40 -7.50 15.25
N LYS A 11 21.86 -8.60 14.67
CA LYS A 11 23.29 -8.84 14.40
C LYS A 11 23.81 -8.11 13.16
N HIS A 12 23.01 -8.03 12.10
CA HIS A 12 23.46 -7.53 10.80
C HIS A 12 22.94 -6.11 10.47
N LEU A 13 21.74 -5.77 10.91
CA LEU A 13 21.14 -4.46 10.63
C LEU A 13 21.33 -3.47 11.79
N GLY A 14 21.91 -3.89 12.91
CA GLY A 14 22.14 -3.03 14.08
C GLY A 14 20.86 -2.55 14.77
N MET A 15 19.74 -3.23 14.57
CA MET A 15 18.45 -2.87 15.19
C MET A 15 18.50 -3.17 16.70
N ASN A 16 17.87 -2.29 17.48
CA ASN A 16 17.68 -2.53 18.90
C ASN A 16 16.69 -3.69 19.10
N GLY A 17 17.15 -4.77 19.76
CA GLY A 17 16.31 -5.95 20.02
C GLY A 17 15.05 -5.63 20.81
N LEU A 18 15.11 -4.68 21.75
CA LEU A 18 13.94 -4.25 22.53
C LEU A 18 12.90 -3.56 21.64
N ALA A 19 13.34 -2.68 20.75
CA ALA A 19 12.43 -2.00 19.82
C ALA A 19 11.77 -2.99 18.87
N LEU A 20 12.51 -3.99 18.39
CA LEU A 20 11.97 -5.04 17.53
C LEU A 20 10.96 -5.92 18.28
N ASP A 21 11.24 -6.27 19.54
CA ASP A 21 10.31 -7.04 20.37
C ASP A 21 9.03 -6.24 20.66
N GLN A 22 9.13 -4.94 20.91
CA GLN A 22 7.98 -4.05 21.06
C GLN A 22 7.15 -3.98 19.77
N TYR A 23 7.79 -3.85 18.63
CA TYR A 23 7.12 -3.85 17.33
C TYR A 23 6.37 -5.17 17.10
N ASN A 24 7.00 -6.32 17.36
CA ASN A 24 6.38 -7.63 17.23
C ASN A 24 5.20 -7.80 18.18
N THR A 25 5.29 -7.29 19.41
CA THR A 25 4.20 -7.32 20.39
C THR A 25 3.01 -6.47 19.92
N ILE A 26 3.27 -5.26 19.44
CA ILE A 26 2.22 -4.38 18.89
C ILE A 26 1.56 -5.04 17.68
N THR A 27 2.33 -5.57 16.75
CA THR A 27 1.81 -6.25 15.56
C THR A 27 0.98 -7.46 15.93
N SER A 28 1.42 -8.26 16.93
CA SER A 28 0.69 -9.44 17.40
C SER A 28 -0.62 -9.08 18.12
N SER A 29 -0.68 -7.93 18.81
CA SER A 29 -1.90 -7.50 19.53
C SER A 29 -3.00 -7.05 18.57
N TYR A 30 -2.68 -6.62 17.35
CA TYR A 30 -3.67 -6.31 16.31
C TYR A 30 -4.19 -7.55 15.59
N ILE A 31 -3.56 -8.71 15.75
CA ILE A 31 -3.99 -9.97 15.14
C ILE A 31 -4.90 -10.71 16.11
N ASN A 32 -6.21 -10.61 15.87
CA ASN A 32 -7.20 -11.37 16.63
C ASN A 32 -7.04 -12.88 16.29
N PRO A 33 -7.07 -13.80 17.30
CA PRO A 33 -7.00 -15.25 17.06
C PRO A 33 -8.05 -15.78 16.10
N THR A 34 -9.23 -15.15 16.01
CA THR A 34 -10.28 -15.50 15.07
C THR A 34 -9.92 -15.19 13.62
N ILE A 35 -8.90 -14.38 13.38
CA ILE A 35 -8.41 -13.99 12.06
C ILE A 35 -7.27 -14.93 11.58
N ILE A 36 -6.81 -15.87 12.40
CA ILE A 36 -5.70 -16.75 12.04
C ILE A 36 -6.03 -17.60 10.80
N GLU A 37 -7.27 -18.04 10.64
CA GLU A 37 -7.72 -18.77 9.45
C GLU A 37 -7.80 -17.86 8.22
N GLU A 38 -8.20 -16.61 8.39
CA GLU A 38 -8.19 -15.59 7.33
C GLU A 38 -6.78 -15.12 6.98
N ARG A 39 -5.82 -15.32 7.87
CA ARG A 39 -4.44 -14.89 7.71
C ARG A 39 -3.76 -15.53 6.49
N GLN A 40 -4.04 -16.81 6.19
CA GLN A 40 -3.50 -17.47 5.00
C GLN A 40 -4.07 -16.85 3.71
N LEU A 41 -5.36 -16.52 3.70
CA LEU A 41 -6.00 -15.82 2.59
C LEU A 41 -5.47 -14.40 2.45
N ASN A 42 -5.27 -13.68 3.56
CA ASN A 42 -4.70 -12.33 3.56
C ASN A 42 -3.25 -12.33 3.09
N VAL A 43 -2.44 -13.31 3.47
CA VAL A 43 -1.07 -13.46 2.98
C VAL A 43 -1.07 -13.71 1.48
N ALA A 44 -1.96 -14.56 0.97
CA ALA A 44 -2.09 -14.82 -0.46
C ALA A 44 -2.52 -13.55 -1.23
N GLN A 45 -3.43 -12.74 -0.67
CA GLN A 45 -3.82 -11.45 -1.25
C GLN A 45 -2.66 -10.46 -1.26
N MET A 46 -1.89 -10.37 -0.18
CA MET A 46 -0.70 -9.50 -0.12
C MET A 46 0.34 -9.92 -1.15
N ASP A 47 0.54 -11.20 -1.38
CA ASP A 47 1.44 -11.70 -2.42
C ASP A 47 0.98 -11.29 -3.82
N VAL A 48 -0.33 -11.34 -4.09
CA VAL A 48 -0.91 -10.86 -5.35
C VAL A 48 -0.69 -9.36 -5.54
N PHE A 49 -0.97 -8.54 -4.51
CA PHE A 49 -0.74 -7.09 -4.58
C PHE A 49 0.75 -6.76 -4.75
N SER A 50 1.63 -7.47 -4.07
CA SER A 50 3.07 -7.30 -4.21
C SER A 50 3.52 -7.67 -5.63
N ARG A 51 2.96 -8.72 -6.21
CA ARG A 51 3.27 -9.14 -7.59
C ARG A 51 2.80 -8.10 -8.60
N LEU A 52 1.60 -7.54 -8.41
CA LEU A 52 1.10 -6.45 -9.24
C LEU A 52 2.00 -5.21 -9.16
N MET A 53 2.49 -4.88 -7.95
CA MET A 53 3.43 -3.77 -7.78
C MET A 53 4.74 -3.96 -8.53
N MET A 54 5.22 -5.18 -8.71
CA MET A 54 6.39 -5.44 -9.54
C MET A 54 6.17 -5.03 -11.00
N ASP A 55 4.93 -5.12 -11.47
CA ASP A 55 4.53 -4.66 -12.80
C ASP A 55 4.03 -3.20 -12.80
N ARG A 56 4.27 -2.46 -11.71
CA ARG A 56 3.89 -1.06 -11.50
C ARG A 56 2.37 -0.84 -11.55
N ILE A 57 1.63 -1.78 -10.98
CA ILE A 57 0.18 -1.74 -10.88
C ILE A 57 -0.21 -1.62 -9.40
N ILE A 58 -1.04 -0.62 -9.10
CA ILE A 58 -1.66 -0.43 -7.78
C ILE A 58 -3.14 -0.72 -7.92
N PHE A 59 -3.71 -1.47 -6.98
CA PHE A 59 -5.13 -1.77 -6.95
C PHE A 59 -5.80 -1.09 -5.75
N LEU A 60 -6.71 -0.17 -6.03
CA LEU A 60 -7.52 0.52 -5.03
C LEU A 60 -8.93 -0.07 -5.06
N GLY A 61 -9.17 -1.07 -4.20
CA GLY A 61 -10.41 -1.84 -4.16
C GLY A 61 -11.26 -1.64 -2.91
N THR A 62 -10.96 -0.61 -2.10
CA THR A 62 -11.64 -0.35 -0.84
C THR A 62 -12.07 1.10 -0.73
N GLN A 63 -12.80 1.42 0.34
CA GLN A 63 -13.09 2.81 0.68
C GLN A 63 -11.80 3.59 0.93
N ILE A 64 -11.79 4.86 0.51
CA ILE A 64 -10.65 5.77 0.72
C ILE A 64 -10.75 6.37 2.12
N ASP A 65 -9.90 5.89 3.01
CA ASP A 65 -9.67 6.45 4.35
C ASP A 65 -8.20 6.90 4.47
N ASP A 66 -7.83 7.45 5.62
CA ASP A 66 -6.47 7.92 5.84
C ASP A 66 -5.44 6.79 5.72
N TYR A 67 -5.76 5.59 6.21
CA TYR A 67 -4.87 4.44 6.12
C TYR A 67 -4.66 4.00 4.66
N THR A 68 -5.74 3.82 3.92
CA THR A 68 -5.68 3.43 2.51
C THR A 68 -4.92 4.47 1.68
N ALA A 69 -5.20 5.75 1.92
CA ALA A 69 -4.51 6.84 1.22
C ALA A 69 -3.00 6.83 1.52
N ASN A 70 -2.60 6.62 2.77
CA ASN A 70 -1.19 6.53 3.15
C ASN A 70 -0.49 5.36 2.45
N VAL A 71 -1.13 4.21 2.36
CA VAL A 71 -0.60 3.04 1.66
C VAL A 71 -0.39 3.34 0.17
N ILE A 72 -1.40 3.91 -0.49
CA ILE A 72 -1.32 4.25 -1.91
C ILE A 72 -0.21 5.29 -2.17
N GLN A 73 -0.12 6.32 -1.34
CA GLN A 73 0.93 7.33 -1.45
C GLN A 73 2.32 6.72 -1.29
N ALA A 74 2.51 5.83 -0.30
CA ALA A 74 3.77 5.14 -0.08
C ALA A 74 4.14 4.25 -1.27
N GLN A 75 3.18 3.55 -1.85
CA GLN A 75 3.39 2.73 -3.04
C GLN A 75 3.79 3.57 -4.26
N LEU A 76 3.14 4.71 -4.46
CA LEU A 76 3.48 5.65 -5.54
C LEU A 76 4.91 6.18 -5.39
N LEU A 77 5.27 6.62 -4.20
CA LEU A 77 6.62 7.11 -3.92
C LEU A 77 7.68 6.02 -4.11
N TYR A 78 7.39 4.81 -3.68
CA TYR A 78 8.29 3.67 -3.86
C TYR A 78 8.50 3.35 -5.34
N LEU A 79 7.43 3.26 -6.11
CA LEU A 79 7.51 2.94 -7.54
C LEU A 79 8.25 4.03 -8.32
N ASP A 80 8.00 5.30 -8.00
CA ASP A 80 8.71 6.40 -8.62
C ASP A 80 10.20 6.40 -8.27
N SER A 81 10.56 6.08 -7.04
CA SER A 81 11.96 5.99 -6.62
C SER A 81 12.70 4.80 -7.22
N ALA A 82 12.01 3.68 -7.43
CA ALA A 82 12.61 2.48 -8.00
C ALA A 82 12.96 2.66 -9.48
N GLU A 83 12.07 3.25 -10.26
CA GLU A 83 12.29 3.56 -11.69
C GLU A 83 11.66 4.92 -12.00
N PRO A 84 12.39 6.03 -11.76
CA PRO A 84 11.85 7.38 -11.97
C PRO A 84 11.37 7.61 -13.41
N GLY A 85 10.17 8.17 -13.52
CA GLY A 85 9.58 8.53 -14.81
C GLY A 85 8.90 7.39 -15.58
N LYS A 86 8.94 6.16 -15.06
CA LYS A 86 8.25 5.03 -15.68
C LYS A 86 6.78 5.01 -15.26
N ASP A 87 5.89 4.74 -16.18
CA ASP A 87 4.44 4.80 -15.97
C ASP A 87 3.97 3.86 -14.86
N VAL A 88 2.97 4.33 -14.09
CA VAL A 88 2.27 3.59 -13.05
C VAL A 88 0.80 3.51 -13.42
N SER A 89 0.16 2.38 -13.19
CA SER A 89 -1.28 2.20 -13.39
C SER A 89 -1.99 1.96 -12.06
N ILE A 90 -3.09 2.68 -11.82
CA ILE A 90 -3.96 2.47 -10.66
C ILE A 90 -5.31 1.95 -11.16
N TYR A 91 -5.66 0.73 -10.77
CA TYR A 91 -6.98 0.16 -11.01
C TYR A 91 -7.88 0.52 -9.83
N ILE A 92 -9.03 1.12 -10.11
CA ILE A 92 -9.92 1.67 -9.10
C ILE A 92 -11.27 0.97 -9.14
N ASN A 93 -11.65 0.39 -7.99
CA ASN A 93 -12.96 -0.15 -7.71
C ASN A 93 -13.35 0.24 -6.29
N SER A 94 -13.74 1.50 -6.11
CA SER A 94 -13.95 2.09 -4.79
C SER A 94 -15.23 2.91 -4.73
N PRO A 95 -16.00 2.82 -3.63
CA PRO A 95 -17.17 3.65 -3.39
C PRO A 95 -16.81 5.10 -3.03
N GLY A 96 -15.52 5.46 -3.03
CA GLY A 96 -15.08 6.76 -2.57
C GLY A 96 -14.73 6.77 -1.09
N GLY A 97 -14.83 7.93 -0.44
CA GLY A 97 -14.50 8.08 0.98
C GLY A 97 -14.11 9.50 1.33
N SER A 98 -13.10 9.65 2.17
CA SER A 98 -12.61 10.95 2.63
C SER A 98 -12.01 11.77 1.49
N VAL A 99 -12.52 12.98 1.31
CA VAL A 99 -11.99 13.93 0.32
C VAL A 99 -10.56 14.33 0.64
N TYR A 100 -10.25 14.54 1.92
CA TYR A 100 -8.88 14.89 2.34
C TYR A 100 -7.90 13.76 2.06
N ALA A 101 -8.29 12.52 2.34
CA ALA A 101 -7.47 11.36 2.03
C ALA A 101 -7.24 11.21 0.52
N GLY A 102 -8.28 11.42 -0.27
CA GLY A 102 -8.19 11.42 -1.74
C GLY A 102 -7.28 12.52 -2.28
N LEU A 103 -7.33 13.72 -1.68
CA LEU A 103 -6.42 14.82 -2.04
C LEU A 103 -4.96 14.48 -1.79
N GLY A 104 -4.65 13.72 -0.73
CA GLY A 104 -3.29 13.27 -0.46
C GLY A 104 -2.76 12.36 -1.56
N ILE A 105 -3.58 11.45 -2.07
CA ILE A 105 -3.23 10.62 -3.23
C ILE A 105 -3.00 11.49 -4.46
N TYR A 106 -3.92 12.41 -4.73
CA TYR A 106 -3.81 13.35 -5.86
C TYR A 106 -2.50 14.14 -5.82
N ASP A 107 -2.19 14.75 -4.67
CA ASP A 107 -0.99 15.55 -4.51
C ASP A 107 0.27 14.71 -4.77
N THR A 108 0.31 13.48 -4.29
CA THR A 108 1.42 12.56 -4.53
C THR A 108 1.56 12.25 -6.01
N MET A 109 0.45 12.01 -6.72
CA MET A 109 0.45 11.79 -8.17
C MET A 109 1.03 12.98 -8.94
N GLN A 110 0.83 14.20 -8.44
CA GLN A 110 1.36 15.42 -9.06
C GLN A 110 2.85 15.65 -8.77
N ILE A 111 3.34 15.20 -7.61
CA ILE A 111 4.72 15.42 -7.18
C ILE A 111 5.69 14.46 -7.85
N ILE A 112 5.31 13.20 -8.07
CA ILE A 112 6.17 12.17 -8.65
C ILE A 112 6.45 12.45 -10.14
N GLN A 113 7.56 11.92 -10.62
CA GLN A 113 7.97 12.06 -12.04
C GLN A 113 7.23 11.08 -12.96
N SER A 114 6.80 9.95 -12.43
CA SER A 114 6.08 8.93 -13.16
C SER A 114 4.68 9.41 -13.56
N ASN A 115 4.27 9.14 -14.79
CA ASN A 115 2.88 9.32 -15.19
C ASN A 115 2.00 8.27 -14.55
N VAL A 116 0.83 8.66 -14.06
CA VAL A 116 -0.12 7.77 -13.43
C VAL A 116 -1.38 7.66 -14.27
N ALA A 117 -1.63 6.47 -14.80
CA ALA A 117 -2.87 6.14 -15.49
C ALA A 117 -3.88 5.56 -14.50
N THR A 118 -5.12 6.01 -14.55
CA THR A 118 -6.20 5.49 -13.71
C THR A 118 -7.19 4.70 -14.55
N ILE A 119 -7.51 3.49 -14.11
CA ILE A 119 -8.43 2.58 -14.80
C ILE A 119 -9.58 2.23 -13.86
N CYS A 120 -10.80 2.59 -14.23
CA CYS A 120 -11.99 2.25 -13.45
C CYS A 120 -12.46 0.84 -13.76
N THR A 121 -12.64 0.04 -12.71
CA THR A 121 -13.22 -1.29 -12.81
C THR A 121 -14.42 -1.38 -11.87
N GLY A 122 -15.63 -1.38 -12.39
CA GLY A 122 -16.85 -1.49 -11.61
C GLY A 122 -17.32 -0.15 -11.03
N MET A 123 -16.99 0.17 -9.78
CA MET A 123 -17.48 1.37 -9.10
C MET A 123 -16.46 2.52 -9.19
N ALA A 124 -16.92 3.71 -9.55
CA ALA A 124 -16.07 4.81 -9.99
C ALA A 124 -16.29 6.13 -9.24
N GLU A 125 -16.91 6.16 -8.07
CA GLU A 125 -17.14 7.42 -7.36
C GLU A 125 -15.84 8.11 -6.97
N ALA A 126 -14.83 7.34 -6.54
CA ALA A 126 -13.49 7.86 -6.31
C ALA A 126 -12.72 8.13 -7.61
N ALA A 127 -13.04 7.41 -8.67
CA ALA A 127 -12.34 7.53 -9.94
C ALA A 127 -12.66 8.82 -10.67
N ALA A 128 -13.84 9.37 -10.51
CA ALA A 128 -14.16 10.69 -11.05
C ALA A 128 -13.19 11.75 -10.51
N PHE A 129 -12.90 11.68 -9.22
CA PHE A 129 -11.96 12.59 -8.57
C PHE A 129 -10.51 12.35 -9.03
N LEU A 130 -10.07 11.10 -9.08
CA LEU A 130 -8.71 10.74 -9.49
C LEU A 130 -8.50 10.83 -11.01
N ALA A 131 -9.55 10.60 -11.82
CA ALA A 131 -9.47 10.70 -13.28
C ALA A 131 -9.33 12.15 -13.78
N PHE A 132 -9.88 13.13 -13.05
CA PHE A 132 -9.65 14.54 -13.35
C PHE A 132 -8.19 14.96 -13.17
N THR A 133 -7.38 14.11 -12.62
CA THR A 133 -6.01 14.42 -12.19
C THR A 133 -4.95 13.77 -13.07
N SER A 134 -5.35 12.87 -13.94
CA SER A 134 -4.44 12.12 -14.82
C SER A 134 -4.24 12.77 -16.20
N SER A 135 -4.76 13.96 -16.39
CA SER A 135 -4.59 14.72 -17.65
C SER A 135 -3.38 15.64 -17.62
#